data_2cfdbad4d7bd672d283598ca6a95e50b
#
_entry.id   2cfdbad4d7bd672d283598ca6a95e50b
#
_cell.length_a   1.000
_cell.length_b   1.000
_cell.length_c   1.000
_cell.angle_alpha   90.00
_cell.angle_beta   90.00
_cell.angle_gamma   90.00
#
_symmetry.space_group_name_H-M   'P 1'
#
loop_
_entity.id
_entity.type
_entity.pdbx_description
1 polymer ?
#
loop_
_entity_poly.entity_id
_entity_poly.type
_entity_poly.pdbx_seq_one_letter_code
_entity_poly.pdbx_strand_id
1 'polypeptide(L)'
;MDELCKEYNKEHPDINFHTNYDSSGTLMTQIKEGAKCNIFFSAGVEQMDELEKGYDGGSVEKDNRKDLLNNQVCLVTWKGSNTKVKSFKDMSKAKNMALADETVPVGQYTRKALINSGLVSGDKEKADDLKDTDISKVLGGLEINSCANVGAVAAAVAGGADEIGTVYYSDTFGYEDNLEIIEKLPNSLTGDVIYPVAPLKSDDISDAEFNASNEFIKFMSEEKAVKLFEKYHFSMS
;
A
#
# COMPACT_ATOMS: atom_id res chain seq x y z
N MET A 1 -2.99 3.27 11.95
CA MET A 1 -1.84 3.79 12.75
C MET A 1 -2.30 4.60 13.97
N ASP A 2 -3.26 5.52 13.87
CA ASP A 2 -3.68 6.38 15.01
C ASP A 2 -4.14 5.60 16.25
N GLU A 3 -4.89 4.50 16.07
CA GLU A 3 -5.26 3.64 17.20
C GLU A 3 -4.03 2.96 17.82
N LEU A 4 -3.06 2.57 17.01
CA LEU A 4 -1.81 1.95 17.48
C LEU A 4 -0.99 2.92 18.32
N CYS A 5 -0.83 4.17 17.82
CA CYS A 5 -0.15 5.25 18.55
C CYS A 5 -0.84 5.53 19.90
N LYS A 6 -2.18 5.59 19.90
CA LYS A 6 -2.97 5.79 21.12
C LYS A 6 -2.82 4.62 22.11
N GLU A 7 -2.75 3.38 21.61
CA GLU A 7 -2.54 2.22 22.47
C GLU A 7 -1.17 2.25 23.13
N TYR A 8 -0.12 2.55 22.35
CA TYR A 8 1.25 2.69 22.85
C TYR A 8 1.38 3.81 23.88
N ASN A 9 0.72 4.95 23.66
CA ASN A 9 0.78 6.10 24.57
C ASN A 9 0.16 5.86 25.94
N LYS A 10 -0.63 4.79 26.12
CA LYS A 10 -1.13 4.43 27.46
C LYS A 10 0.00 4.05 28.42
N GLU A 11 1.05 3.46 27.90
CA GLU A 11 2.23 3.01 28.67
C GLU A 11 3.43 3.97 28.48
N HIS A 12 3.41 4.80 27.43
CA HIS A 12 4.47 5.75 27.05
C HIS A 12 3.91 7.17 26.82
N PRO A 13 3.38 7.82 27.88
CA PRO A 13 2.68 9.11 27.75
C PRO A 13 3.59 10.28 27.31
N ASP A 14 4.91 10.12 27.44
CA ASP A 14 5.90 11.14 27.06
C ASP A 14 6.25 11.11 25.55
N ILE A 15 5.76 10.11 24.80
CA ILE A 15 5.98 9.99 23.36
C ILE A 15 4.90 10.77 22.60
N ASN A 16 5.34 11.68 21.73
CA ASN A 16 4.44 12.43 20.85
C ASN A 16 4.58 11.90 19.42
N PHE A 17 3.48 11.46 18.83
CA PHE A 17 3.43 10.99 17.45
C PHE A 17 2.98 12.12 16.51
N HIS A 18 3.74 12.32 15.44
CA HIS A 18 3.37 13.14 14.30
C HIS A 18 3.29 12.22 13.08
N THR A 19 2.08 11.96 12.60
CA THR A 19 1.84 11.02 11.51
C THR A 19 1.62 11.75 10.20
N ASN A 20 2.23 11.24 9.12
CA ASN A 20 1.99 11.68 7.75
C ASN A 20 1.50 10.48 6.94
N TYR A 21 0.43 10.65 6.17
CA TYR A 21 -0.21 9.60 5.41
C TYR A 21 -0.29 9.98 3.94
N ASP A 22 0.38 9.20 3.09
CA ASP A 22 0.31 9.29 1.65
C ASP A 22 0.77 7.96 1.02
N SER A 23 0.87 7.89 -0.31
CA SER A 23 1.48 6.75 -0.97
C SER A 23 2.94 6.57 -0.52
N SER A 24 3.40 5.32 -0.44
CA SER A 24 4.78 5.05 -0.01
C SER A 24 5.82 5.71 -0.92
N GLY A 25 5.52 5.83 -2.23
CA GLY A 25 6.38 6.54 -3.18
C GLY A 25 6.47 8.04 -2.89
N THR A 26 5.34 8.69 -2.60
CA THR A 26 5.30 10.11 -2.21
C THR A 26 6.08 10.36 -0.92
N LEU A 27 5.84 9.54 0.12
CA LEU A 27 6.53 9.66 1.40
C LEU A 27 8.05 9.42 1.26
N MET A 28 8.44 8.40 0.49
CA MET A 28 9.85 8.15 0.18
C MET A 28 10.51 9.36 -0.49
N THR A 29 9.83 9.99 -1.46
CA THR A 29 10.33 11.19 -2.13
C THR A 29 10.52 12.34 -1.14
N GLN A 30 9.54 12.60 -0.26
CA GLN A 30 9.63 13.61 0.78
C GLN A 30 10.81 13.36 1.72
N ILE A 31 11.04 12.11 2.12
CA ILE A 31 12.18 11.71 2.96
C ILE A 31 13.51 12.02 2.23
N LYS A 32 13.63 11.64 0.96
CA LYS A 32 14.82 11.93 0.14
C LYS A 32 15.05 13.42 -0.07
N GLU A 33 14.00 14.23 -0.04
CA GLU A 33 14.05 15.69 -0.12
C GLU A 33 14.31 16.36 1.24
N GLY A 34 14.57 15.59 2.30
CA GLY A 34 14.96 16.07 3.62
C GLY A 34 13.83 16.23 4.64
N ALA A 35 12.65 15.63 4.38
CA ALA A 35 11.61 15.58 5.41
C ALA A 35 12.05 14.68 6.57
N LYS A 36 12.02 15.20 7.81
CA LYS A 36 12.32 14.41 9.01
C LYS A 36 11.34 13.25 9.14
N CYS A 37 11.87 12.03 9.24
CA CYS A 37 11.09 10.81 9.39
C CYS A 37 11.80 9.85 10.35
N ASN A 38 11.20 9.59 11.51
CA ASN A 38 11.75 8.67 12.49
C ASN A 38 11.46 7.21 12.16
N ILE A 39 10.27 6.92 11.58
CA ILE A 39 9.83 5.58 11.22
C ILE A 39 9.15 5.67 9.86
N PHE A 40 9.63 4.87 8.90
CA PHE A 40 8.94 4.67 7.63
C PHE A 40 8.22 3.33 7.64
N PHE A 41 6.93 3.35 7.37
CA PHE A 41 6.08 2.17 7.24
C PHE A 41 5.52 2.13 5.81
N SER A 42 6.02 1.23 5.00
CA SER A 42 5.74 1.18 3.57
C SER A 42 4.69 0.12 3.24
N ALA A 43 3.87 0.38 2.23
CA ALA A 43 2.93 -0.59 1.65
C ALA A 43 3.58 -1.48 0.56
N GLY A 44 4.88 -1.39 0.37
CA GLY A 44 5.66 -2.20 -0.56
C GLY A 44 7.13 -2.23 -0.19
N VAL A 45 7.81 -3.30 -0.57
CA VAL A 45 9.22 -3.52 -0.23
C VAL A 45 10.16 -2.60 -1.03
N GLU A 46 9.82 -2.26 -2.26
CA GLU A 46 10.70 -1.52 -3.17
C GLU A 46 11.06 -0.12 -2.65
N GLN A 47 10.09 0.59 -2.07
CA GLN A 47 10.32 1.92 -1.49
C GLN A 47 11.21 1.85 -0.25
N MET A 48 11.10 0.78 0.54
CA MET A 48 11.98 0.54 1.68
C MET A 48 13.39 0.17 1.20
N ASP A 49 13.50 -0.72 0.21
CA ASP A 49 14.77 -1.13 -0.39
C ASP A 49 15.52 0.07 -1.00
N GLU A 50 14.77 1.02 -1.57
CA GLU A 50 15.35 2.24 -2.13
C GLU A 50 15.93 3.15 -1.04
N LEU A 51 15.26 3.31 0.10
CA LEU A 51 15.79 4.08 1.24
C LEU A 51 16.98 3.38 1.93
N GLU A 52 17.04 2.05 1.87
CA GLU A 52 18.18 1.28 2.39
C GLU A 52 19.48 1.51 1.60
N LYS A 53 19.40 1.96 0.35
CA LYS A 53 20.57 2.34 -0.45
C LYS A 53 21.22 3.63 0.07
N GLY A 54 20.52 4.35 0.96
CA GLY A 54 20.92 5.64 1.48
C GLY A 54 20.39 6.80 0.64
N TYR A 55 20.28 7.95 1.28
CA TYR A 55 19.91 9.24 0.66
C TYR A 55 20.70 10.36 1.32
N ASP A 56 20.66 11.57 0.75
CA ASP A 56 21.40 12.70 1.31
C ASP A 56 20.93 13.00 2.75
N GLY A 57 21.86 12.89 3.71
CA GLY A 57 21.59 13.10 5.13
C GLY A 57 20.99 11.93 5.90
N GLY A 58 20.77 10.72 5.29
CA GLY A 58 20.21 9.64 6.07
C GLY A 58 20.17 8.26 5.41
N SER A 59 19.68 7.28 6.17
CA SER A 59 19.51 5.89 5.73
C SER A 59 18.49 5.13 6.58
N VAL A 60 18.00 4.02 6.05
CA VAL A 60 17.33 2.99 6.84
C VAL A 60 18.36 2.06 7.45
N GLU A 61 18.24 1.78 8.73
CA GLU A 61 19.07 0.78 9.40
C GLU A 61 18.54 -0.62 9.12
N LYS A 62 19.21 -1.36 8.23
CA LYS A 62 18.79 -2.68 7.74
C LYS A 62 18.52 -3.69 8.85
N ASP A 63 19.36 -3.71 9.88
CA ASP A 63 19.23 -4.65 11.00
C ASP A 63 17.97 -4.41 11.85
N ASN A 64 17.37 -3.22 11.69
CA ASN A 64 16.16 -2.81 12.43
C ASN A 64 14.89 -2.86 11.54
N ARG A 65 15.02 -3.15 10.25
CA ARG A 65 13.88 -3.38 9.37
C ARG A 65 13.13 -4.66 9.76
N LYS A 66 11.82 -4.59 9.72
CA LYS A 66 10.94 -5.76 9.83
C LYS A 66 9.98 -5.78 8.68
N ASP A 67 9.86 -6.92 8.02
CA ASP A 67 8.75 -7.22 7.13
C ASP A 67 7.59 -7.61 8.05
N LEU A 68 6.77 -6.62 8.44
CA LEU A 68 5.90 -6.72 9.62
C LEU A 68 4.54 -7.32 9.29
N LEU A 69 3.91 -6.88 8.20
CA LEU A 69 2.55 -7.27 7.86
C LEU A 69 2.47 -7.81 6.44
N ASN A 70 1.52 -8.72 6.25
CA ASN A 70 1.04 -9.14 4.95
C ASN A 70 -0.32 -8.52 4.66
N ASN A 71 -0.56 -8.23 3.38
CA ASN A 71 -1.83 -7.77 2.87
C ASN A 71 -2.19 -8.52 1.59
N GLN A 72 -3.29 -8.18 0.96
CA GLN A 72 -3.73 -8.80 -0.28
C GLN A 72 -4.39 -7.75 -1.18
N VAL A 73 -4.05 -7.76 -2.47
CA VAL A 73 -4.74 -6.91 -3.45
C VAL A 73 -6.12 -7.49 -3.74
N CYS A 74 -7.11 -6.62 -3.77
CA CYS A 74 -8.50 -6.96 -4.09
C CYS A 74 -8.95 -6.17 -5.31
N LEU A 75 -9.62 -6.86 -6.24
CA LEU A 75 -10.46 -6.21 -7.23
C LEU A 75 -11.81 -5.92 -6.59
N VAL A 76 -12.22 -4.66 -6.61
CA VAL A 76 -13.46 -4.20 -5.99
C VAL A 76 -14.38 -3.50 -6.98
N THR A 77 -15.66 -3.45 -6.64
CA THR A 77 -16.68 -2.62 -7.28
C THR A 77 -17.54 -1.96 -6.22
N TRP A 78 -18.35 -0.96 -6.58
CA TRP A 78 -19.31 -0.40 -5.65
C TRP A 78 -20.55 -1.30 -5.51
N LYS A 79 -21.10 -1.35 -4.31
CA LYS A 79 -22.30 -2.17 -4.01
C LYS A 79 -23.49 -1.75 -4.88
N GLY A 80 -24.03 -2.70 -5.61
CA GLY A 80 -25.16 -2.46 -6.52
C GLY A 80 -24.77 -1.97 -7.91
N SER A 81 -23.50 -2.01 -8.28
CA SER A 81 -23.00 -1.65 -9.62
C SER A 81 -23.60 -2.48 -10.74
N ASN A 82 -24.05 -3.72 -10.44
CA ASN A 82 -24.47 -4.71 -11.43
C ASN A 82 -23.38 -4.96 -12.50
N THR A 83 -22.10 -4.83 -12.12
CA THR A 83 -20.97 -5.06 -13.01
C THR A 83 -20.99 -6.44 -13.65
N LYS A 84 -20.52 -6.53 -14.89
CA LYS A 84 -20.30 -7.80 -15.60
C LYS A 84 -18.96 -8.43 -15.27
N VAL A 85 -18.10 -7.74 -14.54
CA VAL A 85 -16.82 -8.24 -14.07
C VAL A 85 -17.06 -9.24 -12.94
N LYS A 86 -16.56 -10.46 -13.09
CA LYS A 86 -16.70 -11.53 -12.09
C LYS A 86 -15.36 -12.04 -11.59
N SER A 87 -14.27 -11.62 -12.22
CA SER A 87 -12.90 -11.95 -11.85
C SER A 87 -11.94 -10.92 -12.42
N PHE A 88 -10.69 -10.97 -11.97
CA PHE A 88 -9.61 -10.12 -12.50
C PHE A 88 -9.43 -10.28 -14.02
N LYS A 89 -9.65 -11.50 -14.53
CA LYS A 89 -9.58 -11.79 -15.99
C LYS A 89 -10.70 -11.15 -16.79
N ASP A 90 -11.75 -10.72 -16.14
CA ASP A 90 -12.94 -10.13 -16.79
C ASP A 90 -12.91 -8.59 -16.82
N MET A 91 -11.83 -7.96 -16.38
CA MET A 91 -11.74 -6.49 -16.20
C MET A 91 -12.10 -5.69 -17.46
N SER A 92 -11.82 -6.24 -18.66
CA SER A 92 -12.19 -5.64 -19.94
C SER A 92 -13.71 -5.50 -20.16
N LYS A 93 -14.54 -6.08 -19.29
CA LYS A 93 -16.00 -5.96 -19.33
C LYS A 93 -16.52 -4.72 -18.58
N ALA A 94 -15.66 -4.07 -17.77
CA ALA A 94 -15.98 -2.83 -17.09
C ALA A 94 -15.98 -1.64 -18.07
N LYS A 95 -16.69 -0.58 -17.69
CA LYS A 95 -16.71 0.67 -18.44
C LYS A 95 -15.45 1.49 -18.15
N ASN A 96 -15.10 1.60 -16.89
CA ASN A 96 -13.95 2.34 -16.39
C ASN A 96 -13.36 1.70 -15.13
N MET A 97 -12.14 2.07 -14.82
CA MET A 97 -11.37 1.54 -13.70
C MET A 97 -10.59 2.66 -13.03
N ALA A 98 -10.68 2.76 -11.72
CA ALA A 98 -9.72 3.49 -10.92
C ALA A 98 -8.48 2.62 -10.70
N LEU A 99 -7.32 3.12 -11.10
CA LEU A 99 -6.03 2.45 -10.97
C LEU A 99 -5.02 3.38 -10.32
N ALA A 100 -4.35 2.91 -9.29
CA ALA A 100 -3.28 3.68 -8.69
C ALA A 100 -2.09 3.82 -9.66
N ASP A 101 -1.43 4.97 -9.61
CA ASP A 101 -0.24 5.33 -10.37
C ASP A 101 0.86 4.25 -10.27
N GLU A 102 1.76 4.20 -11.24
CA GLU A 102 2.87 3.23 -11.28
C GLU A 102 3.89 3.40 -10.15
N THR A 103 3.91 4.55 -9.48
CA THR A 103 4.77 4.81 -8.32
C THR A 103 4.13 4.38 -6.99
N VAL A 104 2.85 4.02 -7.01
CA VAL A 104 2.08 3.61 -5.84
C VAL A 104 2.12 2.08 -5.71
N PRO A 105 2.49 1.51 -4.55
CA PRO A 105 2.65 0.07 -4.41
C PRO A 105 1.48 -0.78 -4.90
N VAL A 106 0.22 -0.42 -4.58
CA VAL A 106 -0.95 -1.18 -5.10
C VAL A 106 -1.05 -1.12 -6.62
N GLY A 107 -0.64 0.00 -7.24
CA GLY A 107 -0.56 0.15 -8.68
C GLY A 107 0.51 -0.76 -9.29
N GLN A 108 1.67 -0.89 -8.64
CA GLN A 108 2.75 -1.80 -9.03
C GLN A 108 2.31 -3.25 -8.93
N TYR A 109 1.73 -3.67 -7.81
CA TYR A 109 1.17 -5.01 -7.64
C TYR A 109 0.07 -5.34 -8.66
N THR A 110 -0.76 -4.37 -9.01
CA THR A 110 -1.80 -4.55 -10.03
C THR A 110 -1.21 -4.76 -11.42
N ARG A 111 -0.21 -3.97 -11.79
CA ARG A 111 0.50 -4.11 -13.08
C ARG A 111 1.22 -5.45 -13.17
N LYS A 112 1.87 -5.88 -12.09
CA LYS A 112 2.47 -7.20 -11.98
C LYS A 112 1.44 -8.32 -12.13
N ALA A 113 0.26 -8.17 -11.51
CA ALA A 113 -0.83 -9.13 -11.66
C ALA A 113 -1.39 -9.19 -13.09
N LEU A 114 -1.48 -8.06 -13.79
CA LEU A 114 -1.89 -8.01 -15.20
C LEU A 114 -0.94 -8.81 -16.09
N ILE A 115 0.37 -8.70 -15.87
CA ILE A 115 1.37 -9.46 -16.62
C ILE A 115 1.33 -10.94 -16.23
N ASN A 116 1.34 -11.27 -14.94
CA ASN A 116 1.34 -12.66 -14.47
C ASN A 116 0.07 -13.43 -14.83
N SER A 117 -1.08 -12.74 -14.95
CA SER A 117 -2.33 -13.36 -15.41
C SER A 117 -2.38 -13.59 -16.93
N GLY A 118 -1.41 -13.04 -17.68
CA GLY A 118 -1.38 -13.06 -19.14
C GLY A 118 -2.37 -12.11 -19.82
N LEU A 119 -3.01 -11.21 -19.07
CA LEU A 119 -3.89 -10.18 -19.62
C LEU A 119 -3.11 -9.14 -20.41
N VAL A 120 -1.92 -8.81 -19.94
CA VAL A 120 -1.01 -7.88 -20.63
C VAL A 120 0.33 -8.59 -20.83
N SER A 121 0.91 -8.45 -22.02
CA SER A 121 2.27 -8.92 -22.29
C SER A 121 3.28 -7.94 -21.72
N GLY A 122 4.28 -8.45 -21.00
CA GLY A 122 5.33 -7.61 -20.42
C GLY A 122 6.32 -8.42 -19.61
N ASP A 123 7.37 -7.75 -19.17
CA ASP A 123 8.33 -8.29 -18.22
C ASP A 123 7.85 -7.95 -16.80
N LYS A 124 7.63 -8.97 -15.98
CA LYS A 124 7.15 -8.80 -14.60
C LYS A 124 8.11 -7.99 -13.71
N GLU A 125 9.41 -8.01 -14.02
CA GLU A 125 10.44 -7.25 -13.31
C GLU A 125 10.44 -5.76 -13.72
N LYS A 126 9.68 -5.42 -14.76
CA LYS A 126 9.47 -4.07 -15.28
C LYS A 126 8.00 -3.68 -15.31
N ALA A 127 7.22 -4.24 -14.39
CA ALA A 127 5.78 -3.99 -14.33
C ALA A 127 5.46 -2.50 -14.17
N ASP A 128 6.33 -1.74 -13.51
CA ASP A 128 6.17 -0.29 -13.30
C ASP A 128 6.34 0.53 -14.58
N ASP A 129 6.99 -0.03 -15.60
CA ASP A 129 7.08 0.62 -16.92
C ASP A 129 5.76 0.56 -17.71
N LEU A 130 4.81 -0.30 -17.25
CA LEU A 130 3.53 -0.50 -17.93
C LEU A 130 2.60 0.71 -17.70
N LYS A 131 2.35 1.46 -18.77
CA LYS A 131 1.53 2.67 -18.72
C LYS A 131 0.03 2.37 -18.79
N ASP A 132 -0.78 3.22 -18.18
CA ASP A 132 -2.24 3.11 -18.19
C ASP A 132 -2.82 3.05 -19.61
N THR A 133 -2.20 3.78 -20.56
CA THR A 133 -2.59 3.76 -21.98
C THR A 133 -2.38 2.39 -22.62
N ASP A 134 -1.34 1.66 -22.23
CA ASP A 134 -1.06 0.33 -22.75
C ASP A 134 -2.01 -0.70 -22.14
N ILE A 135 -2.27 -0.58 -20.83
CA ILE A 135 -3.28 -1.38 -20.12
C ILE A 135 -4.66 -1.19 -20.76
N SER A 136 -5.09 0.06 -20.92
CA SER A 136 -6.36 0.43 -21.56
C SER A 136 -6.50 -0.22 -22.94
N LYS A 137 -5.50 -0.06 -23.79
CA LYS A 137 -5.49 -0.61 -25.15
C LYS A 137 -5.66 -2.13 -25.17
N VAL A 138 -4.91 -2.84 -24.34
CA VAL A 138 -4.96 -4.31 -24.28
C VAL A 138 -6.28 -4.80 -23.69
N LEU A 139 -6.85 -4.06 -22.73
CA LEU A 139 -8.14 -4.35 -22.15
C LEU A 139 -9.34 -3.83 -22.96
N GLY A 140 -9.15 -3.65 -24.28
CA GLY A 140 -10.24 -3.31 -25.20
C GLY A 140 -10.71 -1.86 -25.15
N GLY A 141 -9.86 -0.95 -24.69
CA GLY A 141 -10.18 0.47 -24.54
C GLY A 141 -10.84 0.79 -23.20
N LEU A 142 -10.62 -0.05 -22.17
CA LEU A 142 -11.08 0.25 -20.81
C LEU A 142 -10.56 1.63 -20.37
N GLU A 143 -11.48 2.53 -20.03
CA GLU A 143 -11.10 3.83 -19.51
C GLU A 143 -10.43 3.68 -18.13
N ILE A 144 -9.23 4.24 -17.98
CA ILE A 144 -8.46 4.18 -16.73
C ILE A 144 -8.35 5.59 -16.15
N ASN A 145 -8.82 5.75 -14.92
CA ASN A 145 -8.66 6.94 -14.12
C ASN A 145 -7.50 6.73 -13.15
N SER A 146 -6.37 7.40 -13.42
CA SER A 146 -5.16 7.32 -12.60
C SER A 146 -5.38 7.99 -11.25
N CYS A 147 -4.94 7.34 -10.17
CA CYS A 147 -5.12 7.79 -8.79
C CYS A 147 -3.76 7.91 -8.09
N ALA A 148 -3.53 9.00 -7.38
CA ALA A 148 -2.28 9.29 -6.68
C ALA A 148 -2.01 8.39 -5.46
N ASN A 149 -3.03 7.71 -4.93
CA ASN A 149 -2.90 6.76 -3.82
C ASN A 149 -4.09 5.79 -3.78
N VAL A 150 -3.98 4.74 -2.97
CA VAL A 150 -5.02 3.71 -2.83
C VAL A 150 -6.33 4.26 -2.25
N GLY A 151 -6.26 5.24 -1.35
CA GLY A 151 -7.44 5.87 -0.78
C GLY A 151 -8.29 6.58 -1.84
N ALA A 152 -7.65 7.21 -2.84
CA ALA A 152 -8.33 7.81 -3.97
C ALA A 152 -9.02 6.74 -4.84
N VAL A 153 -8.39 5.58 -5.07
CA VAL A 153 -9.02 4.44 -5.76
C VAL A 153 -10.27 3.97 -5.00
N ALA A 154 -10.13 3.72 -3.69
CA ALA A 154 -11.24 3.27 -2.86
C ALA A 154 -12.41 4.26 -2.89
N ALA A 155 -12.13 5.55 -2.75
CA ALA A 155 -13.15 6.61 -2.80
C ALA A 155 -13.83 6.70 -4.17
N ALA A 156 -13.08 6.62 -5.28
CA ALA A 156 -13.63 6.69 -6.63
C ALA A 156 -14.60 5.53 -6.91
N VAL A 157 -14.22 4.30 -6.52
CA VAL A 157 -15.08 3.13 -6.68
C VAL A 157 -16.26 3.19 -5.72
N ALA A 158 -16.04 3.47 -4.42
CA ALA A 158 -17.12 3.54 -3.43
C ALA A 158 -18.16 4.61 -3.75
N GLY A 159 -17.73 5.72 -4.35
CA GLY A 159 -18.58 6.80 -4.84
C GLY A 159 -19.25 6.54 -6.18
N GLY A 160 -18.95 5.42 -6.85
CA GLY A 160 -19.51 5.05 -8.14
C GLY A 160 -18.98 5.88 -9.33
N ALA A 161 -17.90 6.62 -9.16
CA ALA A 161 -17.22 7.33 -10.25
C ALA A 161 -16.56 6.32 -11.20
N ASP A 162 -15.99 5.25 -10.64
CA ASP A 162 -15.42 4.13 -11.36
C ASP A 162 -16.16 2.83 -11.07
N GLU A 163 -16.32 2.00 -12.11
CA GLU A 163 -17.04 0.73 -11.98
C GLU A 163 -16.24 -0.29 -11.17
N ILE A 164 -14.92 -0.34 -11.40
CA ILE A 164 -14.02 -1.25 -10.68
C ILE A 164 -12.74 -0.51 -10.26
N GLY A 165 -12.00 -1.11 -9.36
CA GLY A 165 -10.66 -0.66 -8.98
C GLY A 165 -9.90 -1.73 -8.21
N THR A 166 -8.60 -1.52 -8.02
CA THR A 166 -7.77 -2.40 -7.21
C THR A 166 -7.30 -1.67 -5.95
N VAL A 167 -7.59 -2.28 -4.81
CA VAL A 167 -7.24 -1.78 -3.48
C VAL A 167 -6.61 -2.91 -2.67
N TYR A 168 -6.04 -2.60 -1.52
CA TYR A 168 -5.68 -3.65 -0.57
C TYR A 168 -6.91 -4.12 0.22
N TYR A 169 -6.84 -5.34 0.73
CA TYR A 169 -7.91 -5.86 1.59
C TYR A 169 -8.11 -4.98 2.84
N SER A 170 -7.02 -4.45 3.40
CA SER A 170 -7.11 -3.49 4.51
C SER A 170 -7.89 -2.21 4.17
N ASP A 171 -7.85 -1.75 2.92
CA ASP A 171 -8.55 -0.52 2.50
C ASP A 171 -10.05 -0.75 2.31
N THR A 172 -10.53 -1.98 2.36
CA THR A 172 -11.98 -2.27 2.37
C THR A 172 -12.60 -2.06 3.75
N PHE A 173 -11.78 -1.97 4.81
CA PHE A 173 -12.27 -1.67 6.16
C PHE A 173 -12.90 -0.26 6.21
N GLY A 174 -14.12 -0.18 6.71
CA GLY A 174 -14.89 1.07 6.74
C GLY A 174 -15.64 1.39 5.45
N TYR A 175 -15.49 0.55 4.42
CA TYR A 175 -16.23 0.65 3.16
C TYR A 175 -17.18 -0.54 2.92
N GLU A 176 -17.45 -1.35 3.95
CA GLU A 176 -18.26 -2.58 3.84
C GLU A 176 -19.67 -2.33 3.30
N ASP A 177 -20.19 -1.12 3.50
CA ASP A 177 -21.51 -0.72 2.98
C ASP A 177 -21.48 -0.17 1.55
N ASN A 178 -20.31 0.20 1.05
CA ASN A 178 -20.13 0.87 -0.23
C ASN A 178 -19.39 0.03 -1.26
N LEU A 179 -18.43 -0.81 -0.82
CA LEU A 179 -17.63 -1.66 -1.69
C LEU A 179 -18.05 -3.13 -1.61
N GLU A 180 -17.93 -3.80 -2.75
CA GLU A 180 -18.02 -5.25 -2.89
C GLU A 180 -16.72 -5.78 -3.46
N ILE A 181 -16.14 -6.80 -2.80
CA ILE A 181 -14.94 -7.48 -3.29
C ILE A 181 -15.37 -8.47 -4.36
N ILE A 182 -14.91 -8.27 -5.59
CA ILE A 182 -15.10 -9.20 -6.70
C ILE A 182 -14.16 -10.39 -6.53
N GLU A 183 -12.87 -10.11 -6.29
CA GLU A 183 -11.84 -11.13 -6.16
C GLU A 183 -10.69 -10.61 -5.28
N LYS A 184 -10.19 -11.47 -4.39
CA LYS A 184 -8.90 -11.29 -3.74
C LYS A 184 -7.83 -11.96 -4.60
N LEU A 185 -6.84 -11.17 -5.07
CA LEU A 185 -5.84 -11.69 -5.98
C LEU A 185 -4.87 -12.62 -5.23
N PRO A 186 -4.60 -13.81 -5.77
CA PRO A 186 -3.63 -14.71 -5.13
C PRO A 186 -2.19 -14.17 -5.30
N ASN A 187 -1.31 -14.52 -4.35
CA ASN A 187 0.11 -14.14 -4.39
C ASN A 187 0.85 -14.63 -5.65
N SER A 188 0.34 -15.68 -6.32
CA SER A 188 0.86 -16.12 -7.61
C SER A 188 0.74 -15.05 -8.71
N LEU A 189 -0.16 -14.09 -8.57
CA LEU A 189 -0.32 -12.96 -9.48
C LEU A 189 0.43 -11.72 -9.02
N THR A 190 0.33 -11.35 -7.74
CA THR A 190 0.90 -10.12 -7.20
C THR A 190 2.34 -10.28 -6.68
N GLY A 191 2.75 -11.49 -6.31
CA GLY A 191 3.79 -11.72 -5.32
C GLY A 191 3.26 -11.47 -3.91
N ASP A 192 4.13 -11.62 -2.91
CA ASP A 192 3.78 -11.32 -1.53
C ASP A 192 3.63 -9.81 -1.34
N VAL A 193 2.51 -9.41 -0.75
CA VAL A 193 2.23 -8.00 -0.44
C VAL A 193 2.68 -7.74 0.99
N ILE A 194 3.95 -7.36 1.13
CA ILE A 194 4.61 -7.16 2.41
C ILE A 194 4.64 -5.67 2.74
N TYR A 195 4.36 -5.36 3.99
CA TYR A 195 4.47 -4.04 4.58
C TYR A 195 5.68 -3.99 5.51
N PRO A 196 6.84 -3.56 5.01
CA PRO A 196 8.02 -3.38 5.85
C PRO A 196 7.91 -2.11 6.68
N VAL A 197 8.49 -2.15 7.87
CA VAL A 197 8.69 -1.01 8.75
C VAL A 197 10.15 -0.93 9.18
N ALA A 198 10.69 0.27 9.24
CA ALA A 198 12.04 0.50 9.72
C ALA A 198 12.19 1.87 10.39
N PRO A 199 13.08 2.00 11.38
CA PRO A 199 13.53 3.30 11.85
C PRO A 199 14.52 3.89 10.86
N LEU A 200 14.52 5.21 10.75
CA LEU A 200 15.49 5.95 9.96
C LEU A 200 16.52 6.61 10.86
N LYS A 201 17.73 6.76 10.33
CA LYS A 201 18.80 7.61 10.88
C LYS A 201 19.08 8.77 9.94
N SER A 202 19.16 9.95 10.50
CA SER A 202 19.60 11.17 9.83
C SER A 202 20.19 12.12 10.86
N ASP A 203 20.87 13.18 10.41
CA ASP A 203 21.57 14.13 11.28
C ASP A 203 20.61 14.88 12.23
N ASP A 204 19.32 14.97 11.90
CA ASP A 204 18.28 15.62 12.69
C ASP A 204 17.49 14.66 13.61
N ILE A 205 17.87 13.38 13.66
CA ILE A 205 17.30 12.36 14.55
C ILE A 205 18.28 12.05 15.67
N SER A 206 17.89 12.37 16.90
CA SER A 206 18.67 12.05 18.09
C SER A 206 18.67 10.55 18.40
N ASP A 207 19.68 10.09 19.14
CA ASP A 207 19.74 8.70 19.64
C ASP A 207 18.51 8.35 20.49
N ALA A 208 17.95 9.30 21.24
CA ALA A 208 16.74 9.09 22.03
C ALA A 208 15.53 8.84 21.14
N GLU A 209 15.34 9.61 20.07
CA GLU A 209 14.27 9.41 19.09
C GLU A 209 14.44 8.09 18.34
N PHE A 210 15.66 7.76 17.94
CA PHE A 210 15.96 6.50 17.27
C PHE A 210 15.64 5.28 18.16
N ASN A 211 16.04 5.34 19.44
CA ASN A 211 15.72 4.29 20.40
C ASN A 211 14.21 4.17 20.65
N ALA A 212 13.49 5.29 20.81
CA ALA A 212 12.05 5.29 20.93
C ALA A 212 11.35 4.69 19.71
N SER A 213 11.86 4.97 18.50
CA SER A 213 11.37 4.38 17.25
C SER A 213 11.51 2.85 17.25
N ASN A 214 12.66 2.34 17.68
CA ASN A 214 12.87 0.89 17.79
C ASN A 214 11.94 0.23 18.81
N GLU A 215 11.70 0.86 19.97
CA GLU A 215 10.77 0.33 20.97
C GLU A 215 9.33 0.33 20.44
N PHE A 216 8.90 1.36 19.71
CA PHE A 216 7.59 1.37 19.08
C PHE A 216 7.46 0.29 17.98
N ILE A 217 8.51 0.06 17.18
CA ILE A 217 8.50 -1.02 16.17
C ILE A 217 8.45 -2.41 16.86
N LYS A 218 9.07 -2.60 18.01
CA LYS A 218 8.94 -3.84 18.78
C LYS A 218 7.51 -4.04 19.28
N PHE A 219 6.88 -2.98 19.81
CA PHE A 219 5.49 -3.00 20.24
C PHE A 219 4.53 -3.42 19.13
N MET A 220 4.80 -3.05 17.88
CA MET A 220 3.97 -3.47 16.74
C MET A 220 3.85 -5.00 16.57
N SER A 221 4.75 -5.78 17.18
CA SER A 221 4.70 -7.25 17.16
C SER A 221 4.06 -7.84 18.45
N GLU A 222 3.60 -7.01 19.37
CA GLU A 222 2.94 -7.47 20.60
C GLU A 222 1.45 -7.77 20.38
N GLU A 223 0.87 -8.62 21.20
CA GLU A 223 -0.51 -9.10 21.08
C GLU A 223 -1.54 -7.96 20.92
N LYS A 224 -1.35 -6.84 21.62
CA LYS A 224 -2.25 -5.67 21.54
C LYS A 224 -2.22 -5.03 20.15
N ALA A 225 -1.03 -4.87 19.59
CA ALA A 225 -0.83 -4.29 18.27
C ALA A 225 -1.29 -5.25 17.17
N VAL A 226 -0.98 -6.54 17.29
CA VAL A 226 -1.42 -7.59 16.35
C VAL A 226 -2.94 -7.61 16.23
N LYS A 227 -3.68 -7.58 17.32
CA LYS A 227 -5.15 -7.50 17.30
C LYS A 227 -5.69 -6.26 16.60
N LEU A 228 -4.97 -5.13 16.69
CA LEU A 228 -5.34 -3.94 15.95
C LEU A 228 -5.10 -4.12 14.44
N PHE A 229 -3.98 -4.70 14.05
CA PHE A 229 -3.71 -4.98 12.63
C PHE A 229 -4.73 -5.96 12.04
N GLU A 230 -5.04 -7.05 12.76
CA GLU A 230 -6.07 -8.02 12.34
C GLU A 230 -7.46 -7.38 12.20
N LYS A 231 -7.83 -6.47 13.11
CA LYS A 231 -9.07 -5.68 13.01
C LYS A 231 -9.16 -4.93 11.68
N TYR A 232 -8.05 -4.44 11.16
CA TYR A 232 -7.95 -3.72 9.89
C TYR A 232 -7.59 -4.63 8.71
N HIS A 233 -7.86 -5.94 8.81
CA HIS A 233 -7.66 -6.94 7.74
C HIS A 233 -6.20 -7.20 7.34
N PHE A 234 -5.22 -6.83 8.15
CA PHE A 234 -3.84 -7.26 7.99
C PHE A 234 -3.60 -8.61 8.65
N SER A 235 -2.56 -9.32 8.22
CA SER A 235 -1.98 -10.45 8.94
C SER A 235 -0.51 -10.18 9.24
N MET A 236 0.02 -10.79 10.28
CA MET A 236 1.47 -10.74 10.55
C MET A 236 2.23 -11.50 9.48
N SER A 237 3.43 -11.01 9.15
CA SER A 237 4.34 -11.66 8.21
C SER A 237 5.13 -12.81 8.85
#